data_14cbda9bde9f92d83c0f923af86023bc
#
_entry.id   14cbda9bde9f92d83c0f923af86023bc
#
_cell.length_a   1.000
_cell.length_b   1.000
_cell.length_c   1.000
_cell.angle_alpha   90.00
_cell.angle_beta   90.00
_cell.angle_gamma   90.00
#
_symmetry.space_group_name_H-M   'P 1'
#
loop_
_entity.id
_entity.type
_entity.pdbx_description
1 polymer ?
#
loop_
_entity_poly.entity_id
_entity_poly.type
_entity_poly.pdbx_seq_one_letter_code
_entity_poly.pdbx_strand_id
1 'polypeptide(L)'
;SATPEFPHGQYDKELRDKSVNFKGLRGIRNYDITNPEKPELLEEYSTGVKGNGTHHNFYDGGKYAYLDCGWDDQLRMENHQRPYSNAIMIVDMSDPSHVKEVSRWWVPGQRFGEEAEYKKYIFAGDRTSWTGNHGALTVPKRVEDGGNLGYGGFGAFGMFVLDLSDIAHPKPIGHVQYEFNALGTIPFHTVYPVLADAAHPRLQNMMIGLHEALEADCREVYHTPYMIDVKDPRNPKIVGLFPKPQAPPDAPYNDFCLARGRFGSHNSQCWLAPGISKPEIFAAAWFNAGVRVFDISNPTAPKEVAYFVPPHEGEINDYESWWRGSTENCFVEFDRNLIWIGTHEGSYCLSCPALGKPVLEPRKVDKWSVAHCNVGWDESTPRAFYFGGAGARPASA
;
A
#
# COMPACT_ATOMS: atom_id res chain seq x y z
N SER A 1 -4.66 5.36 12.47
CA SER A 1 -3.81 4.92 13.59
C SER A 1 -2.61 5.83 13.65
N ALA A 2 -2.46 6.62 14.71
CA ALA A 2 -1.23 7.36 14.93
C ALA A 2 -0.24 6.40 15.60
N THR A 3 0.53 5.67 14.82
CA THR A 3 1.81 5.20 15.31
C THR A 3 2.67 6.43 15.52
N PRO A 4 3.28 6.66 16.69
CA PRO A 4 4.23 7.74 16.83
C PRO A 4 5.37 7.50 15.83
N GLU A 5 5.53 8.43 14.91
CA GLU A 5 6.61 8.40 13.94
C GLU A 5 7.92 8.64 14.67
N PHE A 6 8.89 7.77 14.41
CA PHE A 6 10.19 7.83 15.06
C PHE A 6 11.17 8.62 14.21
N PRO A 7 11.83 9.63 14.77
CA PRO A 7 12.95 10.28 14.06
C PRO A 7 14.06 9.25 13.81
N HIS A 8 14.64 9.37 12.62
CA HIS A 8 15.68 8.53 12.03
C HIS A 8 16.65 7.86 13.01
N GLY A 9 16.71 6.53 12.94
CA GLY A 9 17.82 5.72 13.42
C GLY A 9 18.12 5.73 14.92
N GLN A 10 17.52 6.60 15.69
CA GLN A 10 17.63 6.61 17.14
C GLN A 10 16.37 6.04 17.75
N TYR A 11 16.46 4.79 18.10
CA TYR A 11 15.47 4.11 18.90
C TYR A 11 15.45 4.72 20.29
N ASP A 12 14.56 5.67 20.54
CA ASP A 12 14.36 6.21 21.86
C ASP A 12 13.57 5.21 22.72
N LYS A 13 14.23 4.72 23.78
CA LYS A 13 13.60 3.84 24.76
C LYS A 13 12.32 4.43 25.33
N GLU A 14 12.26 5.73 25.51
CA GLU A 14 11.09 6.43 26.02
C GLU A 14 9.91 6.37 25.06
N LEU A 15 10.14 6.54 23.75
CA LEU A 15 9.11 6.39 22.72
C LEU A 15 8.63 4.95 22.60
N ARG A 16 9.53 3.98 22.75
CA ARG A 16 9.15 2.57 22.84
C ARG A 16 8.27 2.31 24.02
N ASP A 17 8.66 2.79 25.21
CA ASP A 17 7.91 2.58 26.43
C ASP A 17 6.55 3.27 26.35
N LYS A 18 6.47 4.46 25.72
CA LYS A 18 5.21 5.13 25.39
C LYS A 18 4.36 4.34 24.40
N SER A 19 4.95 3.79 23.36
CA SER A 19 4.27 2.95 22.37
C SER A 19 3.71 1.68 23.00
N VAL A 20 4.50 0.97 23.81
CA VAL A 20 4.08 -0.24 24.54
C VAL A 20 2.98 0.07 25.57
N ASN A 21 3.04 1.24 26.20
CA ASN A 21 2.08 1.68 27.23
C ASN A 21 0.92 2.52 26.66
N PHE A 22 0.80 2.64 25.35
CA PHE A 22 -0.29 3.35 24.71
C PHE A 22 -1.64 2.75 25.08
N LYS A 23 -2.52 3.56 25.63
CA LYS A 23 -3.85 3.16 26.12
C LYS A 23 -4.99 3.37 25.12
N GLY A 24 -4.67 3.89 23.94
CA GLY A 24 -5.65 4.07 22.86
C GLY A 24 -5.99 2.77 22.13
N LEU A 25 -6.94 2.85 21.24
CA LEU A 25 -7.34 1.73 20.40
C LEU A 25 -6.17 1.29 19.50
N ARG A 26 -5.89 -0.01 19.53
CA ARG A 26 -5.02 -0.71 18.58
C ARG A 26 -5.91 -1.57 17.71
N GLY A 27 -6.30 -1.07 16.56
CA GLY A 27 -7.29 -1.77 15.73
C GLY A 27 -7.95 -0.85 14.72
N ILE A 28 -9.22 -1.08 14.46
CA ILE A 28 -10.03 -0.33 13.50
C ILE A 28 -11.26 0.26 14.16
N ARG A 29 -11.78 1.32 13.55
CA ARG A 29 -13.08 1.91 13.86
C ARG A 29 -13.99 1.80 12.65
N ASN A 30 -15.19 1.34 12.87
CA ASN A 30 -16.23 1.29 11.87
C ASN A 30 -17.24 2.40 12.12
N TYR A 31 -17.62 3.09 11.05
CA TYR A 31 -18.61 4.17 11.11
C TYR A 31 -19.72 3.91 10.12
N ASP A 32 -20.95 4.17 10.54
CA ASP A 32 -22.06 4.40 9.61
C ASP A 32 -21.89 5.79 8.99
N ILE A 33 -21.79 5.83 7.67
CA ILE A 33 -21.69 7.06 6.86
C ILE A 33 -22.90 7.26 5.95
N THR A 34 -24.02 6.64 6.26
CA THR A 34 -25.30 6.86 5.55
C THR A 34 -25.65 8.35 5.55
N ASN A 35 -25.39 9.03 6.65
CA ASN A 35 -25.32 10.50 6.68
C ASN A 35 -23.86 10.94 6.82
N PRO A 36 -23.16 11.26 5.71
CA PRO A 36 -21.74 11.57 5.75
C PRO A 36 -21.40 12.88 6.47
N GLU A 37 -22.38 13.79 6.67
CA GLU A 37 -22.20 14.98 7.49
C GLU A 37 -22.22 14.67 9.00
N LYS A 38 -22.69 13.49 9.38
CA LYS A 38 -22.77 13.02 10.77
C LYS A 38 -22.45 11.54 10.84
N PRO A 39 -21.15 11.15 10.69
CA PRO A 39 -20.73 9.76 10.84
C PRO A 39 -21.04 9.25 12.26
N GLU A 40 -21.61 8.05 12.37
CA GLU A 40 -21.90 7.41 13.65
C GLU A 40 -20.95 6.24 13.88
N LEU A 41 -20.26 6.22 15.02
CA LEU A 41 -19.36 5.12 15.38
C LEU A 41 -20.19 3.86 15.67
N LEU A 42 -19.92 2.80 14.91
CA LEU A 42 -20.55 1.49 15.09
C LEU A 42 -19.75 0.61 16.04
N GLU A 43 -18.43 0.55 15.85
CA GLU A 43 -17.56 -0.31 16.66
C GLU A 43 -16.12 0.19 16.71
N GLU A 44 -15.45 -0.10 17.83
CA GLU A 44 -14.01 -0.08 18.00
C GLU A 44 -13.51 -1.52 18.16
N TYR A 45 -12.99 -2.12 17.10
CA TYR A 45 -12.44 -3.46 17.14
C TYR A 45 -10.93 -3.44 17.43
N SER A 46 -10.52 -4.14 18.49
CA SER A 46 -9.11 -4.21 18.92
C SER A 46 -8.41 -5.45 18.34
N THR A 47 -7.22 -5.26 17.77
CA THR A 47 -6.34 -6.35 17.32
C THR A 47 -5.42 -6.89 18.42
N GLY A 48 -5.56 -6.40 19.64
CA GLY A 48 -4.80 -6.82 20.82
C GLY A 48 -4.18 -5.65 21.58
N VAL A 49 -4.16 -5.75 22.90
CA VAL A 49 -3.76 -4.65 23.79
C VAL A 49 -2.25 -4.35 23.79
N LYS A 50 -1.42 -5.28 23.32
CA LYS A 50 0.04 -5.14 23.29
C LYS A 50 0.64 -5.18 21.89
N GLY A 51 -0.20 -5.36 20.85
CA GLY A 51 0.24 -5.38 19.46
C GLY A 51 0.57 -3.99 18.89
N ASN A 52 0.87 -3.94 17.62
CA ASN A 52 1.19 -2.68 16.92
C ASN A 52 -0.07 -1.86 16.54
N GLY A 53 -1.26 -2.44 16.68
CA GLY A 53 -2.45 -1.92 16.02
C GLY A 53 -2.46 -2.31 14.55
N THR A 54 -3.11 -1.51 13.72
CA THR A 54 -3.17 -1.73 12.27
C THR A 54 -2.40 -0.66 11.52
N HIS A 55 -1.90 -1.00 10.32
CA HIS A 55 -1.19 -0.08 9.44
C HIS A 55 -1.91 0.04 8.10
N HIS A 56 -1.66 -0.84 7.14
CA HIS A 56 -2.38 -0.89 5.87
C HIS A 56 -3.44 -1.99 5.91
N ASN A 57 -4.71 -1.61 5.78
CA ASN A 57 -5.81 -2.56 5.76
C ASN A 57 -6.42 -2.62 4.36
N PHE A 58 -6.94 -3.79 3.99
CA PHE A 58 -7.73 -3.95 2.78
C PHE A 58 -9.16 -4.36 3.14
N TYR A 59 -10.12 -3.57 2.67
CA TYR A 59 -11.55 -3.87 2.73
C TYR A 59 -12.23 -3.29 1.51
N ASP A 60 -12.96 -4.12 0.78
CA ASP A 60 -13.60 -3.75 -0.47
C ASP A 60 -15.14 -3.67 -0.37
N GLY A 61 -15.66 -3.59 0.85
CA GLY A 61 -17.10 -3.58 1.12
C GLY A 61 -17.72 -4.98 1.11
N GLY A 62 -16.92 -6.05 1.02
CA GLY A 62 -17.36 -7.43 1.07
C GLY A 62 -17.52 -7.97 2.48
N LYS A 63 -17.57 -9.30 2.58
CA LYS A 63 -17.70 -9.99 3.86
C LYS A 63 -16.46 -9.89 4.74
N TYR A 64 -15.26 -9.83 4.17
CA TYR A 64 -14.01 -9.93 4.91
C TYR A 64 -13.16 -8.68 4.77
N ALA A 65 -12.53 -8.25 5.88
CA ALA A 65 -11.43 -7.30 5.86
C ALA A 65 -10.12 -7.99 6.23
N TYR A 66 -9.03 -7.50 5.65
CA TYR A 66 -7.67 -8.03 5.80
C TYR A 66 -6.83 -6.95 6.46
N LEU A 67 -6.50 -7.17 7.73
CA LEU A 67 -5.80 -6.19 8.57
C LEU A 67 -4.32 -6.51 8.60
N ASP A 68 -3.51 -5.55 8.21
CA ASP A 68 -2.07 -5.55 8.47
C ASP A 68 -1.84 -5.11 9.91
N CYS A 69 -1.51 -6.05 10.78
CA CYS A 69 -1.39 -5.77 12.21
C CYS A 69 -0.39 -6.69 12.91
N GLY A 70 0.12 -6.21 14.03
CA GLY A 70 0.90 -6.99 14.96
C GLY A 70 0.13 -7.30 16.23
N TRP A 71 0.35 -8.45 16.80
CA TRP A 71 -0.15 -8.89 18.09
C TRP A 71 1.00 -9.30 19.02
N ASP A 72 0.72 -9.52 20.28
CA ASP A 72 1.71 -9.55 21.37
C ASP A 72 2.61 -10.79 21.42
N ASP A 73 2.38 -11.82 20.62
CA ASP A 73 3.20 -13.03 20.52
C ASP A 73 4.05 -13.11 19.23
N GLN A 74 4.21 -11.99 18.52
CA GLN A 74 5.05 -11.91 17.33
C GLN A 74 6.53 -11.74 17.65
N LEU A 75 7.37 -12.14 16.70
CA LEU A 75 8.80 -11.92 16.77
C LEU A 75 9.12 -10.42 16.74
N ARG A 76 10.16 -10.06 17.49
CA ARG A 76 10.78 -8.74 17.35
C ARG A 76 11.59 -8.70 16.07
N MET A 77 11.57 -7.55 15.43
CA MET A 77 12.44 -7.31 14.28
C MET A 77 13.92 -7.29 14.73
N GLU A 78 14.77 -7.97 13.97
CA GLU A 78 16.20 -8.04 14.28
C GLU A 78 16.92 -6.69 14.15
N ASN A 79 16.43 -5.79 13.31
CA ASN A 79 16.99 -4.44 13.16
C ASN A 79 16.58 -3.47 14.28
N HIS A 80 15.78 -3.91 15.22
CA HIS A 80 15.44 -3.23 16.48
C HIS A 80 14.71 -1.89 16.39
N GLN A 81 14.29 -1.45 15.23
CA GLN A 81 13.60 -0.18 15.09
C GLN A 81 12.15 -0.24 15.58
N ARG A 82 11.52 -1.42 15.50
CA ARG A 82 10.17 -1.64 16.03
C ARG A 82 10.11 -2.92 16.86
N PRO A 83 9.31 -2.93 17.93
CA PRO A 83 9.28 -4.08 18.84
C PRO A 83 8.58 -5.31 18.27
N TYR A 84 7.77 -5.17 17.20
CA TYR A 84 6.97 -6.24 16.64
C TYR A 84 6.92 -6.16 15.11
N SER A 85 6.86 -7.32 14.46
CA SER A 85 6.51 -7.42 13.05
C SER A 85 5.00 -7.37 12.86
N ASN A 86 4.54 -6.92 11.70
CA ASN A 86 3.17 -7.07 11.28
C ASN A 86 2.96 -8.38 10.52
N ALA A 87 1.74 -8.89 10.61
CA ALA A 87 1.24 -10.05 9.89
C ALA A 87 -0.22 -9.79 9.50
N ILE A 88 -0.97 -10.79 9.12
CA ILE A 88 -2.33 -10.61 8.61
C ILE A 88 -3.34 -11.16 9.61
N MET A 89 -4.36 -10.36 9.93
CA MET A 89 -5.58 -10.80 10.60
C MET A 89 -6.75 -10.65 9.63
N ILE A 90 -7.55 -11.69 9.49
CA ILE A 90 -8.75 -11.67 8.68
C ILE A 90 -9.96 -11.57 9.62
N VAL A 91 -10.83 -10.61 9.35
CA VAL A 91 -12.03 -10.37 10.16
C VAL A 91 -13.29 -10.42 9.29
N ASP A 92 -14.38 -10.90 9.88
CA ASP A 92 -15.73 -10.91 9.29
C ASP A 92 -16.38 -9.55 9.56
N MET A 93 -16.77 -8.87 8.49
CA MET A 93 -17.42 -7.56 8.46
C MET A 93 -18.90 -7.65 8.09
N SER A 94 -19.51 -8.85 8.12
CA SER A 94 -20.93 -9.04 7.81
C SER A 94 -21.86 -8.22 8.68
N ASP A 95 -21.45 -7.98 9.93
CA ASP A 95 -22.04 -7.01 10.84
C ASP A 95 -20.95 -6.03 11.29
N PRO A 96 -20.89 -4.82 10.72
CA PRO A 96 -19.85 -3.85 11.04
C PRO A 96 -19.93 -3.30 12.46
N SER A 97 -21.03 -3.59 13.20
CA SER A 97 -21.17 -3.30 14.63
C SER A 97 -20.62 -4.42 15.53
N HIS A 98 -20.29 -5.58 14.97
CA HIS A 98 -19.82 -6.76 15.69
C HIS A 98 -18.79 -7.52 14.86
N VAL A 99 -17.64 -6.91 14.64
CA VAL A 99 -16.53 -7.51 13.91
C VAL A 99 -15.99 -8.74 14.64
N LYS A 100 -15.72 -9.81 13.88
CA LYS A 100 -15.21 -11.06 14.44
C LYS A 100 -13.93 -11.48 13.76
N GLU A 101 -12.93 -11.86 14.54
CA GLU A 101 -11.76 -12.52 13.99
C GLU A 101 -12.14 -13.86 13.37
N VAL A 102 -11.64 -14.10 12.15
CA VAL A 102 -11.79 -15.35 11.42
C VAL A 102 -10.51 -16.16 11.49
N SER A 103 -9.38 -15.52 11.18
CA SER A 103 -8.09 -16.19 11.17
C SER A 103 -6.93 -15.19 11.22
N ARG A 104 -5.74 -15.75 11.43
CA ARG A 104 -4.46 -15.04 11.35
C ARG A 104 -3.51 -15.82 10.46
N TRP A 105 -2.66 -15.08 9.76
CA TRP A 105 -1.56 -15.67 9.04
C TRP A 105 -0.29 -14.82 9.20
N TRP A 106 0.84 -15.48 9.37
CA TRP A 106 2.17 -14.90 9.49
C TRP A 106 3.18 -15.74 8.72
N VAL A 107 4.30 -15.14 8.34
CA VAL A 107 5.41 -15.92 7.77
C VAL A 107 5.97 -16.83 8.85
N PRO A 108 6.13 -18.13 8.59
CA PRO A 108 6.73 -19.05 9.56
C PRO A 108 8.06 -18.52 10.08
N GLY A 109 8.19 -18.43 11.39
CA GLY A 109 9.34 -17.80 12.04
C GLY A 109 9.08 -16.40 12.62
N GLN A 110 7.97 -15.76 12.29
CA GLN A 110 7.62 -14.46 12.88
C GLN A 110 7.13 -14.54 14.33
N ARG A 111 6.73 -15.71 14.80
CA ARG A 111 6.31 -15.92 16.19
C ARG A 111 7.45 -16.35 17.09
N PHE A 112 7.39 -15.98 18.35
CA PHE A 112 8.29 -16.49 19.36
C PHE A 112 8.24 -18.03 19.40
N GLY A 113 9.42 -18.67 19.41
CA GLY A 113 9.56 -20.12 19.35
C GLY A 113 9.72 -20.70 17.94
N GLU A 114 9.58 -19.88 16.89
CA GLU A 114 9.75 -20.28 15.49
C GLU A 114 11.05 -19.74 14.87
N GLU A 115 12.00 -19.25 15.66
CA GLU A 115 13.20 -18.51 15.22
C GLU A 115 14.04 -19.27 14.19
N ALA A 116 14.01 -20.61 14.24
CA ALA A 116 14.71 -21.45 13.26
C ALA A 116 14.11 -21.34 11.85
N GLU A 117 12.78 -21.15 11.75
CA GLU A 117 12.08 -20.95 10.48
C GLU A 117 12.32 -19.56 9.90
N TYR A 118 12.41 -18.54 10.76
CA TYR A 118 12.68 -17.16 10.38
C TYR A 118 13.91 -17.00 9.50
N LYS A 119 15.00 -17.70 9.85
CA LYS A 119 16.27 -17.63 9.13
C LYS A 119 16.23 -18.16 7.70
N LYS A 120 15.19 -18.91 7.33
CA LYS A 120 15.03 -19.43 5.96
C LYS A 120 14.67 -18.36 4.95
N TYR A 121 14.08 -17.24 5.40
CA TYR A 121 13.55 -16.18 4.56
C TYR A 121 14.41 -14.90 4.57
N ILE A 122 15.43 -14.83 5.43
CA ILE A 122 16.33 -13.68 5.52
C ILE A 122 17.66 -14.01 4.87
N PHE A 123 18.12 -13.12 4.00
CA PHE A 123 19.46 -13.21 3.45
C PHE A 123 20.52 -13.03 4.54
N ALA A 124 21.53 -13.88 4.56
CA ALA A 124 22.62 -13.79 5.52
C ALA A 124 23.33 -12.42 5.38
N GLY A 125 23.40 -11.68 6.49
CA GLY A 125 24.05 -10.37 6.56
C GLY A 125 23.12 -9.16 6.34
N ASP A 126 21.89 -9.36 5.90
CA ASP A 126 20.93 -8.26 5.85
C ASP A 126 20.29 -8.05 7.22
N ARG A 127 20.61 -6.93 7.84
CA ARG A 127 20.08 -6.53 9.15
C ARG A 127 19.29 -5.23 9.12
N THR A 128 19.12 -4.65 7.94
CA THR A 128 18.51 -3.32 7.78
C THR A 128 17.08 -3.38 7.26
N SER A 129 16.71 -4.47 6.58
CA SER A 129 15.42 -4.60 5.94
C SER A 129 14.30 -4.93 6.93
N TRP A 130 13.16 -4.33 6.68
CA TRP A 130 11.93 -4.66 7.37
C TRP A 130 11.46 -6.07 7.03
N THR A 131 11.11 -6.84 8.04
CA THR A 131 10.57 -8.19 7.90
C THR A 131 9.18 -8.25 8.51
N GLY A 132 8.20 -8.49 7.68
CA GLY A 132 6.79 -8.56 8.07
C GLY A 132 5.88 -7.97 7.01
N ASN A 133 4.59 -8.15 7.21
CA ASN A 133 3.59 -7.51 6.35
C ASN A 133 3.66 -6.01 6.52
N HIS A 134 3.59 -5.26 5.44
CA HIS A 134 3.56 -3.80 5.48
C HIS A 134 2.41 -3.23 4.67
N GLY A 135 2.18 -3.75 3.48
CA GLY A 135 0.97 -3.50 2.72
C GLY A 135 -0.12 -4.51 3.05
N ALA A 136 -1.37 -4.15 2.85
CA ALA A 136 -2.48 -5.05 3.06
C ALA A 136 -2.38 -6.31 2.20
N LEU A 137 -2.94 -7.43 2.68
CA LEU A 137 -3.21 -8.58 1.83
C LEU A 137 -4.23 -8.19 0.76
N THR A 138 -3.81 -8.17 -0.49
CA THR A 138 -4.67 -7.83 -1.62
C THR A 138 -5.39 -9.07 -2.12
N VAL A 139 -6.71 -9.01 -2.19
CA VAL A 139 -7.58 -10.11 -2.65
C VAL A 139 -8.33 -9.65 -3.90
N PRO A 140 -7.83 -9.98 -5.12
CA PRO A 140 -8.37 -9.43 -6.36
C PRO A 140 -9.83 -9.79 -6.65
N LYS A 141 -10.29 -10.92 -6.14
CA LYS A 141 -11.68 -11.38 -6.19
C LYS A 141 -12.12 -11.80 -4.80
N ARG A 142 -13.26 -11.32 -4.33
CA ARG A 142 -13.80 -11.63 -3.01
C ARG A 142 -13.94 -13.14 -2.80
N VAL A 143 -13.66 -13.60 -1.60
CA VAL A 143 -13.78 -15.03 -1.25
C VAL A 143 -15.24 -15.48 -1.33
N GLU A 144 -16.17 -14.67 -0.86
CA GLU A 144 -17.62 -14.93 -0.97
C GLU A 144 -18.13 -15.00 -2.41
N ASP A 145 -17.42 -14.37 -3.36
CA ASP A 145 -17.72 -14.41 -4.80
C ASP A 145 -16.94 -15.54 -5.52
N GLY A 146 -16.31 -16.44 -4.77
CA GLY A 146 -15.54 -17.56 -5.28
C GLY A 146 -14.08 -17.22 -5.62
N GLY A 147 -13.54 -16.12 -5.10
CA GLY A 147 -12.10 -15.87 -5.07
C GLY A 147 -11.43 -16.75 -4.02
N ASN A 148 -10.17 -17.07 -4.23
CA ASN A 148 -9.42 -17.93 -3.31
C ASN A 148 -7.93 -17.57 -3.20
N LEU A 149 -7.51 -16.43 -3.72
CA LEU A 149 -6.12 -16.01 -3.70
C LEU A 149 -5.95 -14.64 -3.03
N GLY A 150 -4.98 -14.56 -2.13
CA GLY A 150 -4.50 -13.33 -1.54
C GLY A 150 -3.00 -13.14 -1.80
N TYR A 151 -2.59 -11.89 -2.00
CA TYR A 151 -1.22 -11.51 -2.30
C TYR A 151 -0.74 -10.46 -1.29
N GLY A 152 0.35 -10.74 -0.60
CA GLY A 152 0.88 -9.85 0.43
C GLY A 152 2.37 -9.56 0.27
N GLY A 153 2.75 -8.29 0.47
CA GLY A 153 4.15 -7.87 0.56
C GLY A 153 4.63 -7.95 2.02
N PHE A 154 5.72 -8.65 2.24
CA PHE A 154 6.28 -8.91 3.57
C PHE A 154 7.71 -8.39 3.70
N GLY A 155 7.97 -7.20 3.17
CA GLY A 155 9.28 -6.57 3.25
C GLY A 155 10.38 -7.46 2.66
N ALA A 156 11.43 -7.71 3.43
CA ALA A 156 12.55 -8.55 3.02
C ALA A 156 12.18 -10.03 2.81
N PHE A 157 11.06 -10.48 3.36
CA PHE A 157 10.57 -11.84 3.08
C PHE A 157 10.00 -11.99 1.66
N GLY A 158 9.73 -10.91 0.96
CA GLY A 158 9.17 -10.97 -0.39
C GLY A 158 7.65 -10.95 -0.42
N MET A 159 7.09 -11.37 -1.56
CA MET A 159 5.65 -11.53 -1.74
C MET A 159 5.25 -12.99 -1.50
N PHE A 160 4.20 -13.18 -0.71
CA PHE A 160 3.54 -14.47 -0.54
C PHE A 160 2.20 -14.49 -1.27
N VAL A 161 1.87 -15.67 -1.81
CA VAL A 161 0.55 -15.98 -2.36
C VAL A 161 -0.13 -16.94 -1.39
N LEU A 162 -1.29 -16.54 -0.89
CA LEU A 162 -2.08 -17.33 0.05
C LEU A 162 -3.28 -17.95 -0.65
N ASP A 163 -3.51 -19.24 -0.41
CA ASP A 163 -4.77 -19.92 -0.69
C ASP A 163 -5.75 -19.59 0.44
N LEU A 164 -6.86 -18.96 0.08
CA LEU A 164 -7.96 -18.55 0.96
C LEU A 164 -9.21 -19.40 0.75
N SER A 165 -9.13 -20.56 0.08
CA SER A 165 -10.26 -21.47 -0.12
C SER A 165 -10.88 -21.92 1.21
N ASP A 166 -10.05 -22.07 2.23
CA ASP A 166 -10.48 -22.16 3.63
C ASP A 166 -9.98 -20.88 4.35
N ILE A 167 -10.85 -19.89 4.43
CA ILE A 167 -10.51 -18.57 5.00
C ILE A 167 -10.15 -18.66 6.48
N ALA A 168 -10.58 -19.70 7.19
CA ALA A 168 -10.23 -19.93 8.58
C ALA A 168 -8.80 -20.48 8.73
N HIS A 169 -8.22 -21.05 7.67
CA HIS A 169 -6.88 -21.63 7.65
C HIS A 169 -6.11 -21.25 6.38
N PRO A 170 -5.75 -19.98 6.18
CA PRO A 170 -4.97 -19.52 5.03
C PRO A 170 -3.67 -20.29 4.89
N LYS A 171 -3.31 -20.66 3.65
CA LYS A 171 -2.09 -21.44 3.37
C LYS A 171 -1.20 -20.74 2.35
N PRO A 172 0.10 -20.63 2.60
CA PRO A 172 1.02 -20.13 1.58
C PRO A 172 1.18 -21.19 0.48
N ILE A 173 0.99 -20.76 -0.77
CA ILE A 173 1.11 -21.65 -1.94
C ILE A 173 2.18 -21.18 -2.91
N GLY A 174 2.59 -19.91 -2.85
CA GLY A 174 3.61 -19.34 -3.71
C GLY A 174 4.40 -18.27 -2.99
N HIS A 175 5.61 -18.06 -3.46
CA HIS A 175 6.54 -17.09 -2.89
C HIS A 175 7.51 -16.58 -3.94
N VAL A 176 7.80 -15.28 -3.92
CA VAL A 176 8.88 -14.65 -4.70
C VAL A 176 9.55 -13.56 -3.88
N GLN A 177 10.86 -13.48 -3.97
CA GLN A 177 11.66 -12.42 -3.38
C GLN A 177 12.82 -12.05 -4.29
N TYR A 178 13.50 -10.95 -3.99
CA TYR A 178 14.75 -10.61 -4.65
C TYR A 178 15.88 -11.57 -4.25
N GLU A 179 16.73 -11.89 -5.24
CA GLU A 179 17.93 -12.71 -5.02
C GLU A 179 19.15 -11.91 -4.56
N PHE A 180 18.96 -10.67 -4.10
CA PHE A 180 20.07 -9.78 -3.73
C PHE A 180 20.26 -9.70 -2.23
N ASN A 181 21.51 -9.71 -1.79
CA ASN A 181 21.89 -9.59 -0.38
C ASN A 181 21.79 -8.18 0.20
N ALA A 182 21.74 -7.16 -0.64
CA ALA A 182 21.59 -5.77 -0.24
C ALA A 182 20.20 -5.28 -0.64
N LEU A 183 19.27 -5.38 0.28
CA LEU A 183 17.91 -4.90 0.10
C LEU A 183 17.77 -3.53 0.76
N GLY A 184 16.94 -2.66 0.20
CA GLY A 184 16.49 -1.46 0.87
C GLY A 184 15.60 -1.78 2.06
N THR A 185 15.10 -0.78 2.76
CA THR A 185 14.43 -1.01 4.04
C THR A 185 13.16 -1.84 3.90
N ILE A 186 12.30 -1.57 2.90
CA ILE A 186 11.08 -2.37 2.66
C ILE A 186 10.99 -2.77 1.19
N PRO A 187 11.66 -3.84 0.75
CA PRO A 187 11.73 -4.22 -0.66
C PRO A 187 10.38 -4.70 -1.24
N PHE A 188 9.50 -5.28 -0.42
CA PHE A 188 8.12 -5.62 -0.79
C PHE A 188 7.15 -4.94 0.18
N HIS A 189 6.89 -3.66 -0.09
CA HIS A 189 5.98 -2.84 0.71
C HIS A 189 4.53 -3.23 0.45
N THR A 190 4.07 -3.08 -0.80
CA THR A 190 2.71 -3.41 -1.24
C THR A 190 2.73 -4.16 -2.55
N VAL A 191 1.69 -4.96 -2.78
CA VAL A 191 1.45 -5.65 -4.04
C VAL A 191 0.04 -5.37 -4.54
N TYR A 192 -0.07 -4.96 -5.80
CA TYR A 192 -1.33 -4.57 -6.42
C TYR A 192 -1.64 -5.46 -7.63
N PRO A 193 -2.88 -5.91 -7.83
CA PRO A 193 -3.26 -6.63 -9.03
C PRO A 193 -3.43 -5.67 -10.20
N VAL A 194 -3.05 -6.12 -11.38
CA VAL A 194 -3.49 -5.52 -12.63
C VAL A 194 -4.81 -6.18 -13.02
N LEU A 195 -5.92 -5.45 -12.91
CA LEU A 195 -7.25 -5.97 -13.23
C LEU A 195 -7.49 -5.89 -14.75
N ALA A 196 -6.79 -6.72 -15.50
CA ALA A 196 -6.85 -6.75 -16.95
C ALA A 196 -8.06 -7.56 -17.46
N ASP A 197 -8.68 -7.03 -18.51
CA ASP A 197 -9.75 -7.67 -19.26
C ASP A 197 -9.23 -8.49 -20.47
N ALA A 198 -10.14 -9.00 -21.27
CA ALA A 198 -9.80 -9.75 -22.48
C ALA A 198 -9.09 -8.92 -23.58
N ALA A 199 -9.24 -7.58 -23.54
CA ALA A 199 -8.53 -6.69 -24.49
C ALA A 199 -7.06 -6.51 -24.14
N HIS A 200 -6.68 -6.85 -22.89
CA HIS A 200 -5.31 -6.70 -22.38
C HIS A 200 -4.68 -8.05 -21.96
N PRO A 201 -4.59 -9.04 -22.86
CA PRO A 201 -4.21 -10.42 -22.52
C PRO A 201 -2.79 -10.53 -21.93
N ARG A 202 -1.89 -9.60 -22.25
CA ARG A 202 -0.53 -9.58 -21.69
C ARG A 202 -0.47 -9.14 -20.24
N LEU A 203 -1.49 -8.47 -19.75
CA LEU A 203 -1.60 -7.95 -18.37
C LEU A 203 -2.41 -8.86 -17.46
N GLN A 204 -3.05 -9.90 -18.02
CA GLN A 204 -3.77 -10.87 -17.20
C GLN A 204 -2.81 -11.62 -16.29
N ASN A 205 -3.23 -11.80 -15.04
CA ASN A 205 -2.44 -12.44 -13.98
C ASN A 205 -1.11 -11.71 -13.69
N MET A 206 -1.08 -10.39 -13.85
CA MET A 206 0.03 -9.56 -13.42
C MET A 206 -0.25 -8.90 -12.07
N MET A 207 0.78 -8.80 -11.26
CA MET A 207 0.82 -7.99 -10.05
C MET A 207 1.92 -6.93 -10.20
N ILE A 208 1.79 -5.83 -9.47
CA ILE A 208 2.82 -4.80 -9.34
C ILE A 208 3.28 -4.79 -7.90
N GLY A 209 4.57 -5.02 -7.67
CA GLY A 209 5.22 -4.86 -6.37
C GLY A 209 5.86 -3.49 -6.25
N LEU A 210 5.57 -2.80 -5.15
CA LEU A 210 6.22 -1.55 -4.79
C LEU A 210 7.15 -1.77 -3.60
N HIS A 211 8.22 -1.00 -3.53
CA HIS A 211 9.06 -0.92 -2.35
C HIS A 211 8.83 0.40 -1.62
N GLU A 212 9.34 0.52 -0.42
CA GLU A 212 9.39 1.78 0.31
C GLU A 212 10.82 2.06 0.79
N ALA A 213 11.32 3.25 0.46
CA ALA A 213 12.53 3.79 1.03
C ALA A 213 12.22 4.47 2.36
N LEU A 214 12.90 4.10 3.45
CA LEU A 214 12.78 4.76 4.75
C LEU A 214 13.89 5.76 5.01
N GLU A 215 15.07 5.57 4.41
CA GLU A 215 16.19 6.47 4.58
C GLU A 215 16.12 7.64 3.58
N ALA A 216 16.29 8.86 4.10
CA ALA A 216 16.37 10.03 3.26
C ALA A 216 17.72 10.11 2.51
N ASP A 217 17.77 10.95 1.48
CA ASP A 217 18.98 11.32 0.75
C ASP A 217 19.72 10.11 0.15
N CYS A 218 18.95 9.10 -0.30
CA CYS A 218 19.45 7.85 -0.88
C CYS A 218 20.49 7.11 0.00
N ARG A 219 20.32 7.15 1.31
CA ARG A 219 21.21 6.43 2.24
C ARG A 219 20.92 4.93 2.32
N GLU A 220 19.95 4.46 1.57
CA GLU A 220 19.67 3.03 1.38
C GLU A 220 19.69 2.64 -0.10
N VAL A 221 19.68 1.35 -0.38
CA VAL A 221 19.66 0.83 -1.75
C VAL A 221 18.34 1.19 -2.41
N TYR A 222 18.41 1.80 -3.60
CA TYR A 222 17.21 2.07 -4.39
C TYR A 222 16.67 0.78 -5.00
N HIS A 223 15.39 0.52 -4.73
CA HIS A 223 14.65 -0.54 -5.41
C HIS A 223 13.62 0.06 -6.35
N THR A 224 13.63 -0.42 -7.58
CA THR A 224 12.58 -0.09 -8.53
C THR A 224 11.37 -0.99 -8.29
N PRO A 225 10.14 -0.53 -8.53
CA PRO A 225 8.96 -1.39 -8.61
C PRO A 225 9.11 -2.45 -9.69
N TYR A 226 8.34 -3.50 -9.57
CA TYR A 226 8.41 -4.65 -10.48
C TYR A 226 7.06 -5.17 -10.89
N MET A 227 7.02 -5.71 -12.12
CA MET A 227 5.92 -6.51 -12.62
C MET A 227 6.15 -7.97 -12.24
N ILE A 228 5.13 -8.61 -11.69
CA ILE A 228 5.17 -10.00 -11.23
C ILE A 228 4.13 -10.79 -11.99
N ASP A 229 4.56 -11.85 -12.70
CA ASP A 229 3.67 -12.82 -13.32
C ASP A 229 3.21 -13.83 -12.26
N VAL A 230 1.91 -13.92 -12.06
CA VAL A 230 1.25 -14.85 -11.13
C VAL A 230 0.30 -15.80 -11.88
N LYS A 231 0.52 -16.03 -13.17
CA LYS A 231 -0.26 -17.00 -13.96
C LYS A 231 -0.22 -18.39 -13.34
N ASP A 232 0.94 -18.79 -12.82
CA ASP A 232 1.07 -19.89 -11.88
C ASP A 232 1.25 -19.30 -10.48
N PRO A 233 0.20 -19.24 -9.64
CA PRO A 233 0.29 -18.64 -8.32
C PRO A 233 1.22 -19.41 -7.37
N ARG A 234 1.59 -20.64 -7.71
CA ARG A 234 2.56 -21.43 -6.94
C ARG A 234 4.02 -21.09 -7.27
N ASN A 235 4.24 -20.42 -8.39
CA ASN A 235 5.57 -20.07 -8.88
C ASN A 235 5.58 -18.65 -9.48
N PRO A 236 5.27 -17.61 -8.66
CA PRO A 236 5.28 -16.22 -9.11
C PRO A 236 6.69 -15.81 -9.57
N LYS A 237 6.76 -14.92 -10.58
CA LYS A 237 8.04 -14.48 -11.16
C LYS A 237 8.07 -12.99 -11.40
N ILE A 238 9.16 -12.34 -11.01
CA ILE A 238 9.45 -10.97 -11.45
C ILE A 238 9.82 -11.00 -12.92
N VAL A 239 9.06 -10.29 -13.77
CA VAL A 239 9.20 -10.32 -15.25
C VAL A 239 9.59 -8.97 -15.84
N GLY A 240 9.48 -7.88 -15.09
CA GLY A 240 9.83 -6.54 -15.55
C GLY A 240 10.15 -5.61 -14.40
N LEU A 241 10.95 -4.59 -14.67
CA LEU A 241 11.31 -3.53 -13.75
C LEU A 241 10.82 -2.20 -14.31
N PHE A 242 10.35 -1.32 -13.43
CA PHE A 242 10.01 0.04 -13.81
C PHE A 242 11.29 0.87 -13.99
N PRO A 243 11.32 1.86 -14.88
CA PRO A 243 12.47 2.75 -14.99
C PRO A 243 12.63 3.62 -13.73
N LYS A 244 13.89 3.91 -13.38
CA LYS A 244 14.19 4.90 -12.33
C LYS A 244 13.74 6.28 -12.81
N PRO A 245 12.92 7.02 -12.04
CA PRO A 245 12.54 8.39 -12.38
C PRO A 245 13.73 9.30 -12.62
N GLN A 246 13.64 10.11 -13.66
CA GLN A 246 14.62 11.13 -13.97
C GLN A 246 14.17 12.48 -13.40
N ALA A 247 15.13 13.31 -13.01
CA ALA A 247 14.86 14.68 -12.61
C ALA A 247 14.24 15.48 -13.76
N PRO A 248 13.30 16.41 -13.50
CA PRO A 248 12.79 17.32 -14.52
C PRO A 248 13.94 18.12 -15.15
N PRO A 249 13.86 18.45 -16.47
CA PRO A 249 14.95 19.19 -17.15
C PRO A 249 15.27 20.55 -16.57
N ASP A 250 14.29 21.19 -15.93
CA ASP A 250 14.37 22.53 -15.30
C ASP A 250 14.56 22.46 -13.77
N ALA A 251 14.74 21.27 -13.22
CA ALA A 251 14.99 21.12 -11.79
C ALA A 251 16.37 21.66 -11.41
N PRO A 252 16.53 22.21 -10.19
CA PRO A 252 17.82 22.67 -9.70
C PRO A 252 18.79 21.55 -9.32
N TYR A 253 18.42 20.30 -9.61
CA TYR A 253 19.19 19.08 -9.37
C TYR A 253 19.06 18.15 -10.58
N ASN A 254 20.02 17.28 -10.78
CA ASN A 254 20.03 16.30 -11.87
C ASN A 254 19.74 14.86 -11.40
N ASP A 255 19.62 14.65 -10.10
CA ASP A 255 19.24 13.39 -9.48
C ASP A 255 18.41 13.66 -8.22
N PHE A 256 17.40 12.84 -7.98
CA PHE A 256 16.52 12.99 -6.81
C PHE A 256 17.25 12.74 -5.46
N CYS A 257 18.39 12.08 -5.47
CA CYS A 257 19.23 11.98 -4.28
C CYS A 257 19.78 13.34 -3.83
N LEU A 258 19.89 14.30 -4.76
CA LEU A 258 20.31 15.69 -4.47
C LEU A 258 19.13 16.60 -4.12
N ALA A 259 17.91 16.17 -4.40
CA ALA A 259 16.70 16.92 -4.06
C ALA A 259 16.36 16.87 -2.56
N ARG A 260 17.12 16.13 -1.77
CA ARG A 260 16.85 15.81 -0.36
C ARG A 260 15.55 15.00 -0.18
N GLY A 261 15.41 14.39 0.98
CA GLY A 261 14.24 13.57 1.30
C GLY A 261 14.33 12.12 0.82
N ARG A 262 13.24 11.37 1.01
CA ARG A 262 13.14 9.97 0.58
C ARG A 262 12.97 9.88 -0.93
N PHE A 263 13.64 8.91 -1.55
CA PHE A 263 13.51 8.63 -2.97
C PHE A 263 13.20 7.16 -3.21
N GLY A 264 12.03 6.87 -3.72
CA GLY A 264 11.54 5.53 -4.01
C GLY A 264 10.04 5.54 -4.24
N SER A 265 9.50 4.43 -4.74
CA SER A 265 8.06 4.26 -4.84
C SER A 265 7.41 4.10 -3.47
N HIS A 266 6.10 4.31 -3.38
CA HIS A 266 5.37 4.07 -2.16
C HIS A 266 3.97 3.48 -2.46
N ASN A 267 2.94 4.29 -2.60
CA ASN A 267 1.57 3.83 -2.71
C ASN A 267 0.93 4.10 -4.06
N SER A 268 -0.06 3.28 -4.40
CA SER A 268 -0.94 3.45 -5.54
C SER A 268 -2.34 2.95 -5.21
N GLN A 269 -3.34 3.53 -5.87
CA GLN A 269 -4.72 3.04 -5.81
C GLN A 269 -5.34 2.87 -7.20
N CYS A 270 -4.52 2.74 -8.24
CA CYS A 270 -4.99 2.63 -9.62
C CYS A 270 -5.94 1.45 -9.85
N TRP A 271 -5.68 0.30 -9.24
CA TRP A 271 -6.48 -0.91 -9.44
C TRP A 271 -7.87 -0.83 -8.80
N LEU A 272 -8.07 0.15 -7.92
CA LEU A 272 -9.33 0.45 -7.25
C LEU A 272 -10.00 1.71 -7.79
N ALA A 273 -9.44 2.27 -8.85
CA ALA A 273 -10.00 3.45 -9.48
C ALA A 273 -11.47 3.20 -9.85
N PRO A 274 -12.36 4.13 -9.51
CA PRO A 274 -13.77 4.01 -9.87
C PRO A 274 -13.98 4.19 -11.37
N GLY A 275 -15.10 3.66 -11.86
CA GLY A 275 -15.56 3.85 -13.23
C GLY A 275 -14.85 2.94 -14.23
N ILE A 276 -14.30 3.51 -15.30
CA ILE A 276 -13.64 2.77 -16.36
C ILE A 276 -12.31 2.18 -15.87
N SER A 277 -12.00 0.98 -16.33
CA SER A 277 -10.69 0.38 -16.10
C SER A 277 -9.73 0.76 -17.23
N LYS A 278 -8.49 1.08 -16.88
CA LYS A 278 -7.35 1.24 -17.80
C LYS A 278 -6.18 0.43 -17.26
N PRO A 279 -6.21 -0.88 -17.45
CA PRO A 279 -5.20 -1.76 -16.86
C PRO A 279 -3.79 -1.52 -17.40
N GLU A 280 -3.68 -0.86 -18.57
CA GLU A 280 -2.41 -0.50 -19.20
C GLU A 280 -1.74 0.72 -18.57
N ILE A 281 -2.44 1.47 -17.70
CA ILE A 281 -1.91 2.65 -17.04
C ILE A 281 -1.74 2.38 -15.54
N PHE A 282 -0.56 2.69 -15.04
CA PHE A 282 -0.26 2.62 -13.62
C PHE A 282 0.32 3.95 -13.13
N ALA A 283 -0.22 4.48 -12.03
CA ALA A 283 0.33 5.65 -11.36
C ALA A 283 0.68 5.30 -9.91
N ALA A 284 1.79 5.83 -9.43
CA ALA A 284 2.22 5.63 -8.04
C ALA A 284 2.89 6.88 -7.47
N ALA A 285 2.74 7.05 -6.17
CA ALA A 285 3.50 8.01 -5.41
C ALA A 285 4.98 7.61 -5.34
N TRP A 286 5.88 8.60 -5.35
CA TRP A 286 7.33 8.39 -5.41
C TRP A 286 8.10 9.37 -4.53
N PHE A 287 7.60 9.58 -3.33
CA PHE A 287 8.16 10.51 -2.35
C PHE A 287 8.60 11.85 -2.97
N ASN A 288 9.90 12.20 -2.88
CA ASN A 288 10.43 13.46 -3.41
C ASN A 288 10.41 13.55 -4.94
N ALA A 289 10.19 12.44 -5.63
CA ALA A 289 10.00 12.43 -7.08
C ALA A 289 8.52 12.61 -7.50
N GLY A 290 7.60 12.84 -6.54
CA GLY A 290 6.21 13.19 -6.83
C GLY A 290 5.36 12.00 -7.21
N VAL A 291 4.45 12.18 -8.17
CA VAL A 291 3.67 11.09 -8.76
C VAL A 291 4.23 10.74 -10.14
N ARG A 292 4.31 9.44 -10.41
CA ARG A 292 4.79 8.88 -11.68
C ARG A 292 3.70 8.07 -12.34
N VAL A 293 3.55 8.23 -13.66
CA VAL A 293 2.54 7.52 -14.47
C VAL A 293 3.25 6.70 -15.53
N PHE A 294 2.88 5.45 -15.65
CA PHE A 294 3.52 4.48 -16.52
C PHE A 294 2.52 3.83 -17.48
N ASP A 295 2.94 3.61 -18.71
CA ASP A 295 2.36 2.63 -19.62
C ASP A 295 2.96 1.26 -19.30
N ILE A 296 2.13 0.33 -18.88
CA ILE A 296 2.48 -1.05 -18.54
C ILE A 296 1.94 -2.07 -19.54
N SER A 297 1.49 -1.64 -20.74
CA SER A 297 0.99 -2.53 -21.81
C SER A 297 2.01 -3.62 -22.15
N ASN A 298 3.29 -3.32 -21.97
CA ASN A 298 4.37 -4.30 -22.01
C ASN A 298 4.90 -4.56 -20.59
N PRO A 299 4.44 -5.61 -19.90
CA PRO A 299 4.81 -5.87 -18.50
C PRO A 299 6.31 -6.15 -18.31
N THR A 300 7.05 -6.52 -19.37
CA THR A 300 8.50 -6.74 -19.27
C THR A 300 9.32 -5.46 -19.44
N ALA A 301 8.70 -4.35 -19.86
CA ALA A 301 9.36 -3.07 -20.08
C ALA A 301 8.37 -1.91 -19.88
N PRO A 302 7.93 -1.64 -18.65
CA PRO A 302 7.12 -0.47 -18.32
C PRO A 302 7.79 0.83 -18.76
N LYS A 303 7.00 1.82 -19.18
CA LYS A 303 7.51 3.12 -19.64
C LYS A 303 6.87 4.25 -18.86
N GLU A 304 7.66 5.17 -18.34
CA GLU A 304 7.13 6.42 -17.79
C GLU A 304 6.55 7.28 -18.92
N VAL A 305 5.30 7.75 -18.75
CA VAL A 305 4.57 8.55 -19.74
C VAL A 305 4.19 9.92 -19.23
N ALA A 306 4.15 10.11 -17.91
CA ALA A 306 3.92 11.40 -17.30
C ALA A 306 4.45 11.42 -15.86
N TYR A 307 4.67 12.61 -15.33
CA TYR A 307 4.99 12.84 -13.93
C TYR A 307 4.54 14.23 -13.49
N PHE A 308 4.43 14.39 -12.18
CA PHE A 308 4.33 15.70 -11.53
C PHE A 308 5.14 15.65 -10.23
N VAL A 309 6.06 16.58 -10.09
CA VAL A 309 6.83 16.79 -8.85
C VAL A 309 6.24 18.03 -8.18
N PRO A 310 5.63 17.89 -6.99
CA PRO A 310 5.11 19.04 -6.26
C PRO A 310 6.22 20.07 -6.02
N PRO A 311 5.94 21.37 -6.20
CA PRO A 311 6.91 22.40 -5.83
C PRO A 311 7.14 22.33 -4.32
N HIS A 312 8.39 22.54 -3.94
CA HIS A 312 8.78 22.65 -2.55
C HIS A 312 9.28 24.06 -2.30
N GLU A 313 8.70 24.75 -1.31
CA GLU A 313 9.12 26.08 -0.92
C GLU A 313 9.93 26.05 0.38
N GLY A 314 11.10 26.68 0.35
CA GLY A 314 11.99 26.83 1.50
C GLY A 314 13.13 25.81 1.56
N GLU A 315 14.03 26.02 2.52
CA GLU A 315 15.15 25.12 2.76
C GLU A 315 14.70 23.88 3.53
N ILE A 316 15.18 22.71 3.08
CA ILE A 316 14.97 21.46 3.78
C ILE A 316 16.12 21.28 4.76
N ASN A 317 15.85 21.42 6.06
CA ASN A 317 16.83 21.08 7.09
C ASN A 317 16.91 19.55 7.29
N ASP A 318 17.95 19.08 7.99
CA ASP A 318 18.19 17.64 8.15
C ASP A 318 17.08 16.90 8.91
N TYR A 319 16.38 17.58 9.79
CA TYR A 319 15.26 17.02 10.54
C TYR A 319 13.99 16.88 9.67
N GLU A 320 13.72 17.87 8.81
CA GLU A 320 12.54 17.92 7.97
C GLU A 320 12.73 17.20 6.62
N SER A 321 13.97 16.85 6.26
CA SER A 321 14.30 16.27 4.95
C SER A 321 13.52 14.97 4.64
N TRP A 322 13.11 14.27 5.68
CA TRP A 322 12.37 13.02 5.54
C TRP A 322 10.93 13.23 5.07
N TRP A 323 10.30 14.34 5.43
CA TRP A 323 8.88 14.60 5.22
C TRP A 323 8.58 15.57 4.09
N ARG A 324 9.41 16.59 3.92
CA ARG A 324 9.13 17.68 3.00
C ARG A 324 9.18 17.25 1.54
N GLY A 325 8.23 17.75 0.75
CA GLY A 325 8.06 17.41 -0.66
C GLY A 325 7.66 15.98 -0.91
N SER A 326 7.41 15.19 0.15
CA SER A 326 7.13 13.77 0.06
C SER A 326 5.71 13.53 -0.44
N THR A 327 5.57 12.90 -1.61
CA THR A 327 4.29 12.40 -2.12
C THR A 327 4.09 11.00 -1.60
N GLU A 328 3.11 10.84 -0.71
CA GLU A 328 2.87 9.59 0.01
C GLU A 328 1.85 8.70 -0.69
N ASN A 329 0.81 9.30 -1.25
CA ASN A 329 -0.30 8.58 -1.83
C ASN A 329 -0.74 9.20 -3.15
N CYS A 330 -1.30 8.37 -4.04
CA CYS A 330 -2.04 8.84 -5.19
C CYS A 330 -3.33 8.04 -5.37
N PHE A 331 -4.36 8.72 -5.86
CA PHE A 331 -5.64 8.14 -6.23
C PHE A 331 -6.01 8.60 -7.64
N VAL A 332 -6.44 7.67 -8.49
CA VAL A 332 -6.72 7.94 -9.90
C VAL A 332 -8.21 7.85 -10.18
N GLU A 333 -8.75 8.85 -10.84
CA GLU A 333 -10.10 8.84 -11.42
C GLU A 333 -9.98 8.79 -12.94
N PHE A 334 -9.97 7.61 -13.52
CA PHE A 334 -9.85 7.43 -14.97
C PHE A 334 -11.03 8.05 -15.73
N ASP A 335 -12.23 8.02 -15.15
CA ASP A 335 -13.44 8.61 -15.76
C ASP A 335 -13.30 10.10 -15.98
N ARG A 336 -12.52 10.78 -15.17
CA ARG A 336 -12.37 12.25 -15.16
C ARG A 336 -11.00 12.73 -15.60
N ASN A 337 -10.09 11.83 -15.87
CA ASN A 337 -8.71 12.19 -16.17
C ASN A 337 -8.03 12.95 -15.02
N LEU A 338 -8.28 12.52 -13.78
CA LEU A 338 -7.72 13.16 -12.59
C LEU A 338 -6.81 12.21 -11.82
N ILE A 339 -5.76 12.80 -11.26
CA ILE A 339 -4.89 12.15 -10.25
C ILE A 339 -4.87 13.05 -9.02
N TRP A 340 -5.30 12.50 -7.90
CA TRP A 340 -5.17 13.12 -6.59
C TRP A 340 -3.92 12.63 -5.92
N ILE A 341 -3.13 13.53 -5.37
CA ILE A 341 -1.96 13.18 -4.58
C ILE A 341 -2.01 13.83 -3.22
N GLY A 342 -1.57 13.08 -2.21
CA GLY A 342 -1.35 13.58 -0.86
C GLY A 342 0.14 13.76 -0.61
N THR A 343 0.50 14.93 -0.11
CA THR A 343 1.85 15.25 0.36
C THR A 343 1.78 15.75 1.79
N HIS A 344 2.93 15.86 2.46
CA HIS A 344 2.96 16.45 3.80
C HIS A 344 2.63 17.96 3.82
N GLU A 345 2.65 18.61 2.67
CA GLU A 345 2.37 20.03 2.53
C GLU A 345 0.95 20.32 2.06
N GLY A 346 0.21 19.29 1.66
CA GLY A 346 -1.17 19.41 1.19
C GLY A 346 -1.53 18.38 0.13
N SER A 347 -2.61 18.66 -0.60
CA SER A 347 -3.13 17.79 -1.64
C SER A 347 -3.22 18.52 -2.98
N TYR A 348 -2.95 17.79 -4.05
CA TYR A 348 -3.10 18.29 -5.42
C TYR A 348 -4.12 17.45 -6.18
N CYS A 349 -4.92 18.13 -7.01
CA CYS A 349 -5.76 17.50 -8.02
C CYS A 349 -5.18 17.85 -9.39
N LEU A 350 -4.72 16.83 -10.09
CA LEU A 350 -3.97 16.95 -11.35
C LEU A 350 -4.81 16.43 -12.51
N SER A 351 -4.84 17.14 -13.63
CA SER A 351 -5.28 16.60 -14.91
C SER A 351 -4.08 15.98 -15.63
N CYS A 352 -4.24 14.75 -16.11
CA CYS A 352 -3.12 14.03 -16.74
C CYS A 352 -3.50 13.56 -18.17
N PRO A 353 -2.91 14.15 -19.23
CA PRO A 353 -3.20 13.77 -20.62
C PRO A 353 -2.94 12.29 -20.92
N ALA A 354 -2.01 11.64 -20.20
CA ALA A 354 -1.73 10.22 -20.38
C ALA A 354 -2.91 9.32 -20.00
N LEU A 355 -3.84 9.81 -19.15
CA LEU A 355 -5.07 9.08 -18.81
C LEU A 355 -6.11 9.14 -19.96
N GLY A 356 -5.85 9.90 -21.00
CA GLY A 356 -6.75 10.10 -22.14
C GLY A 356 -7.80 11.18 -21.89
N LYS A 357 -8.88 11.16 -22.66
CA LYS A 357 -9.97 12.12 -22.52
C LYS A 357 -10.91 11.69 -21.39
N PRO A 358 -11.41 12.63 -20.57
CA PRO A 358 -12.43 12.32 -19.58
C PRO A 358 -13.72 11.85 -20.27
N VAL A 359 -14.40 10.89 -19.67
CA VAL A 359 -15.74 10.43 -20.09
C VAL A 359 -16.84 11.05 -19.23
N LEU A 360 -16.48 11.52 -18.04
CA LEU A 360 -17.34 12.26 -17.14
C LEU A 360 -16.80 13.68 -16.95
N GLU A 361 -17.67 14.66 -17.15
CA GLU A 361 -17.32 16.04 -16.85
C GLU A 361 -17.27 16.26 -15.33
N PRO A 362 -16.30 17.03 -14.83
CA PRO A 362 -16.27 17.43 -13.44
C PRO A 362 -17.56 18.20 -13.08
N ARG A 363 -18.22 17.79 -12.02
CA ARG A 363 -19.35 18.56 -11.49
C ARG A 363 -18.84 19.87 -10.89
N LYS A 364 -19.52 20.96 -11.15
CA LYS A 364 -19.34 22.18 -10.36
C LYS A 364 -19.94 21.95 -8.98
N VAL A 365 -19.15 22.18 -7.98
CA VAL A 365 -19.57 22.05 -6.58
C VAL A 365 -19.64 23.45 -5.99
N ASP A 366 -20.84 23.97 -5.84
CA ASP A 366 -21.07 25.32 -5.29
C ASP A 366 -20.86 25.33 -3.76
N LYS A 367 -21.15 24.21 -3.13
CA LYS A 367 -20.98 24.03 -1.69
C LYS A 367 -20.34 22.68 -1.44
N TRP A 368 -19.25 22.69 -0.70
CA TRP A 368 -18.60 21.47 -0.27
C TRP A 368 -19.50 20.73 0.74
N SER A 369 -19.77 19.45 0.45
CA SER A 369 -20.33 18.51 1.42
C SER A 369 -19.72 17.14 1.20
N VAL A 370 -19.76 16.27 2.19
CA VAL A 370 -19.23 14.92 2.08
C VAL A 370 -19.96 14.10 1.01
N ALA A 371 -21.24 14.39 0.76
CA ALA A 371 -22.00 13.81 -0.34
C ALA A 371 -21.40 14.11 -1.72
N HIS A 372 -20.66 15.20 -1.86
CA HIS A 372 -19.96 15.54 -3.09
C HIS A 372 -18.65 14.77 -3.29
N CYS A 373 -18.19 14.02 -2.31
CA CYS A 373 -17.04 13.12 -2.48
C CYS A 373 -17.31 12.01 -3.52
N ASN A 374 -18.59 11.73 -3.81
CA ASN A 374 -19.03 10.82 -4.86
C ASN A 374 -19.24 11.51 -6.22
N VAL A 375 -18.80 12.75 -6.36
CA VAL A 375 -18.95 13.51 -7.60
C VAL A 375 -18.24 12.80 -8.75
N GLY A 376 -18.99 12.47 -9.80
CA GLY A 376 -18.51 11.80 -11.01
C GLY A 376 -18.74 10.31 -11.07
N TRP A 377 -19.27 9.75 -10.04
CA TRP A 377 -19.76 8.38 -10.10
C TRP A 377 -21.23 8.39 -10.50
N ASP A 378 -21.62 7.36 -11.22
CA ASP A 378 -23.01 7.12 -11.49
C ASP A 378 -23.72 6.91 -10.14
N GLU A 379 -24.74 7.71 -9.87
CA GLU A 379 -25.52 7.63 -8.62
C GLU A 379 -26.19 6.27 -8.43
N SER A 380 -26.37 5.52 -9.52
CA SER A 380 -26.90 4.15 -9.50
C SER A 380 -25.87 3.09 -9.04
N THR A 381 -24.59 3.46 -8.98
CA THR A 381 -23.50 2.52 -8.62
C THR A 381 -22.96 2.89 -7.24
N PRO A 382 -23.36 2.20 -6.16
CA PRO A 382 -22.78 2.40 -4.84
C PRO A 382 -21.27 2.13 -4.89
N ARG A 383 -20.46 3.08 -4.48
CA ARG A 383 -19.00 2.94 -4.43
C ARG A 383 -18.51 3.40 -3.08
N ALA A 384 -17.61 2.63 -2.50
CA ALA A 384 -16.96 3.01 -1.26
C ALA A 384 -15.72 3.83 -1.55
N PHE A 385 -15.53 4.92 -0.80
CA PHE A 385 -14.29 5.69 -0.77
C PHE A 385 -13.37 5.16 0.29
N TYR A 386 -12.09 5.14 -0.03
CA TYR A 386 -11.06 4.85 0.94
C TYR A 386 -9.88 5.80 0.79
N PHE A 387 -9.53 6.49 1.89
CA PHE A 387 -8.33 7.31 1.98
C PHE A 387 -7.29 6.57 2.80
N GLY A 388 -6.15 6.26 2.18
CA GLY A 388 -5.01 5.61 2.82
C GLY A 388 -5.08 4.08 2.78
N GLY A 389 -4.10 3.46 2.17
CA GLY A 389 -4.05 2.02 1.98
C GLY A 389 -4.86 1.52 0.79
N ALA A 390 -4.84 0.24 0.54
CA ALA A 390 -5.59 -0.37 -0.55
C ALA A 390 -7.11 -0.22 -0.33
N GLY A 391 -7.76 0.59 -1.13
CA GLY A 391 -9.12 1.02 -0.94
C GLY A 391 -10.21 0.00 -1.33
N ALA A 392 -11.46 0.41 -1.19
CA ALA A 392 -12.62 -0.43 -1.44
C ALA A 392 -12.96 -0.54 -2.94
N ARG A 393 -13.42 -1.69 -3.36
CA ARG A 393 -14.06 -1.88 -4.66
C ARG A 393 -15.48 -1.34 -4.66
N PRO A 394 -16.04 -0.97 -5.84
CA PRO A 394 -17.47 -0.80 -5.97
C PRO A 394 -18.17 -2.08 -5.52
N ALA A 395 -19.26 -1.94 -4.79
CA ALA A 395 -20.12 -3.09 -4.56
C ALA A 395 -20.53 -3.66 -5.92
N SER A 396 -20.38 -4.96 -6.11
CA SER A 396 -20.90 -5.63 -7.31
C SER A 396 -22.40 -5.40 -7.36
N ALA A 397 -22.88 -4.85 -8.48
CA ALA A 397 -24.29 -4.79 -8.78
C ALA A 397 -24.87 -6.19 -8.91
#